data_5530bb084c42616bc47b0ca90e831868
#
_entry.id   5530bb084c42616bc47b0ca90e831868
#
_cell.length_a   1.000
_cell.length_b   1.000
_cell.length_c   1.000
_cell.angle_alpha   90.00
_cell.angle_beta   90.00
_cell.angle_gamma   90.00
#
_symmetry.space_group_name_H-M   'P 1'
#
loop_
_entity.id
_entity.type
_entity.pdbx_description
1 polymer ?
#
loop_
_entity_poly.entity_id
_entity_poly.type
_entity_poly.pdbx_seq_one_letter_code
_entity_poly.pdbx_strand_id
1 'polypeptide(L)'
;AYAATGLGMCVTTLCVGNALCGEWGYGLPQRGEPLAELVHAGGFETTWTLRFFALSVTMVAMVLSVSLLVHVYSVWYMSHETMPAYRFFAYLSLFTFAMLMLVSSNDLVQLFFGWEGVGLASYLLIGYWYDRPAATAAAIKAFVVNRVADLFFIVGIGLIYVVFHSVQYDVVFAAVPQALMATYTLCGVPVRVLEIICFLLFVGAMGKSAQLFLHPWLPAALAG
;
A
#
# COMPACT_ATOMS: atom_id res chain seq x y z
N ALA A 1 5.49 -6.45 -24.41
CA ALA A 1 5.21 -6.45 -22.97
C ALA A 1 6.52 -6.37 -22.17
N TYR A 2 7.50 -7.27 -22.37
CA TYR A 2 8.76 -7.30 -21.63
C TYR A 2 9.59 -6.00 -21.74
N ALA A 3 9.63 -5.37 -22.92
CA ALA A 3 10.35 -4.12 -23.13
C ALA A 3 9.74 -2.94 -22.37
N ALA A 4 8.41 -2.88 -22.28
CA ALA A 4 7.72 -1.78 -21.58
C ALA A 4 7.89 -1.87 -20.06
N THR A 5 7.86 -3.08 -19.48
CA THR A 5 8.11 -3.28 -18.06
C THR A 5 9.56 -3.00 -17.69
N GLY A 6 10.51 -3.43 -18.54
CA GLY A 6 11.94 -3.14 -18.36
C GLY A 6 12.25 -1.64 -18.44
N LEU A 7 11.63 -0.92 -19.38
CA LEU A 7 11.82 0.53 -19.54
C LEU A 7 11.22 1.30 -18.34
N GLY A 8 10.03 0.92 -17.89
CA GLY A 8 9.40 1.51 -16.71
C GLY A 8 10.26 1.32 -15.46
N MET A 9 10.84 0.14 -15.28
CA MET A 9 11.73 -0.12 -14.14
C MET A 9 13.07 0.62 -14.26
N CYS A 10 13.66 0.73 -15.45
CA CYS A 10 14.87 1.53 -15.66
C CYS A 10 14.62 3.01 -15.36
N VAL A 11 13.51 3.57 -15.83
CA VAL A 11 13.16 4.97 -15.58
C VAL A 11 12.94 5.22 -14.09
N THR A 12 12.20 4.35 -13.40
CA THR A 12 11.97 4.49 -11.96
C THR A 12 13.27 4.29 -11.17
N THR A 13 14.13 3.34 -11.55
CA THR A 13 15.43 3.13 -10.88
C THR A 13 16.35 4.34 -11.08
N LEU A 14 16.36 4.94 -12.28
CA LEU A 14 17.14 6.15 -12.56
C LEU A 14 16.58 7.37 -11.80
N CYS A 15 15.25 7.53 -11.72
CA CYS A 15 14.64 8.61 -10.94
C CYS A 15 14.93 8.46 -9.45
N VAL A 16 14.83 7.23 -8.91
CA VAL A 16 15.18 6.94 -7.53
C VAL A 16 16.69 7.10 -7.30
N GLY A 17 17.53 6.66 -8.23
CA GLY A 17 18.96 6.85 -8.16
C GLY A 17 19.36 8.33 -8.12
N ASN A 18 18.74 9.17 -8.95
CA ASN A 18 18.94 10.62 -8.93
C ASN A 18 18.43 11.26 -7.64
N ALA A 19 17.29 10.82 -7.12
CA ALA A 19 16.77 11.26 -5.82
C ALA A 19 17.72 10.86 -4.69
N LEU A 20 18.19 9.61 -4.66
CA LEU A 20 19.16 9.13 -3.68
C LEU A 20 20.50 9.89 -3.74
N CYS A 21 21.04 10.15 -4.93
CA CYS A 21 22.29 10.88 -5.10
C CYS A 21 22.15 12.38 -4.79
N GLY A 22 20.98 12.98 -5.02
CA GLY A 22 20.71 14.39 -4.73
C GLY A 22 20.43 14.67 -3.26
N GLU A 23 19.86 13.72 -2.54
CA GLU A 23 19.33 13.93 -1.19
C GLU A 23 20.24 13.48 -0.03
N TRP A 24 21.23 12.62 -0.27
CA TRP A 24 22.19 12.25 0.78
C TRP A 24 23.11 13.38 1.20
N GLY A 25 23.02 14.54 0.53
CA GLY A 25 23.86 15.67 0.78
C GLY A 25 23.38 16.69 1.81
N TYR A 26 22.12 17.11 1.86
CA TYR A 26 21.63 18.12 2.82
C TYR A 26 20.10 18.28 2.74
N GLY A 27 19.43 18.10 3.86
CA GLY A 27 18.12 18.63 4.28
C GLY A 27 17.17 19.12 3.19
N LEU A 28 16.71 18.24 2.30
CA LEU A 28 15.70 18.65 1.33
C LEU A 28 14.35 18.87 2.03
N PRO A 29 13.64 19.94 1.67
CA PRO A 29 12.30 20.16 2.18
C PRO A 29 11.45 18.94 1.76
N GLN A 30 10.76 18.36 2.74
CA GLN A 30 9.80 17.28 2.56
C GLN A 30 8.56 17.79 1.79
N ARG A 31 8.75 18.32 0.60
CA ARG A 31 7.66 18.80 -0.25
C ARG A 31 7.32 17.72 -1.25
N GLY A 32 6.15 17.10 -1.04
CA GLY A 32 5.53 16.35 -2.11
C GLY A 32 5.11 17.30 -3.23
N GLU A 33 5.45 16.99 -4.47
CA GLU A 33 4.94 17.68 -5.64
C GLU A 33 3.54 17.15 -5.96
N PRO A 34 2.49 18.00 -5.93
CA PRO A 34 1.15 17.57 -6.29
C PRO A 34 1.08 17.28 -7.80
N LEU A 35 0.71 16.07 -8.15
CA LEU A 35 0.56 15.63 -9.53
C LEU A 35 -0.86 15.89 -10.07
N ALA A 36 -1.87 15.68 -9.25
CA ALA A 36 -3.26 15.86 -9.60
C ALA A 36 -4.14 15.98 -8.34
N GLU A 37 -5.31 16.56 -8.47
CA GLU A 37 -6.35 16.49 -7.45
C GLU A 37 -6.98 15.09 -7.48
N LEU A 38 -7.06 14.43 -6.33
CA LEU A 38 -7.66 13.12 -6.20
C LEU A 38 -9.16 13.25 -5.86
N VAL A 39 -9.48 14.02 -4.85
CA VAL A 39 -10.85 14.31 -4.44
C VAL A 39 -10.94 15.74 -3.92
N HIS A 40 -11.93 16.48 -4.42
CA HIS A 40 -12.31 17.80 -3.92
C HIS A 40 -13.82 17.81 -3.66
N ALA A 41 -14.22 17.69 -2.39
CA ALA A 41 -15.62 17.65 -2.01
C ALA A 41 -15.85 18.44 -0.70
N GLY A 42 -16.39 19.65 -0.83
CA GLY A 42 -16.63 20.52 0.32
C GLY A 42 -15.33 20.91 1.03
N GLY A 43 -15.20 20.56 2.30
CA GLY A 43 -13.95 20.78 3.07
C GLY A 43 -12.96 19.61 3.03
N PHE A 44 -13.21 18.55 2.24
CA PHE A 44 -12.33 17.41 2.09
C PHE A 44 -11.52 17.54 0.80
N GLU A 45 -10.22 17.72 0.95
CA GLU A 45 -9.28 17.86 -0.16
C GLU A 45 -8.16 16.84 -0.01
N THR A 46 -7.97 16.02 -1.04
CA THR A 46 -6.81 15.14 -1.17
C THR A 46 -6.19 15.30 -2.55
N THR A 47 -4.87 15.36 -2.59
CA THR A 47 -4.11 15.53 -3.81
C THR A 47 -3.24 14.31 -4.05
N TRP A 48 -3.14 13.90 -5.31
CA TRP A 48 -2.17 12.87 -5.69
C TRP A 48 -0.77 13.47 -5.64
N THR A 49 -0.06 13.14 -4.57
CA THR A 49 1.24 13.75 -4.27
C THR A 49 2.27 12.66 -4.00
N LEU A 50 3.42 12.75 -4.65
CA LEU A 50 4.55 11.88 -4.33
C LEU A 50 5.39 12.52 -3.25
N ARG A 51 5.57 11.83 -2.14
CA ARG A 51 6.39 12.29 -1.02
C ARG A 51 7.62 11.39 -0.88
N PHE A 52 8.79 12.00 -0.99
CA PHE A 52 10.06 11.32 -0.80
C PHE A 52 10.77 11.84 0.45
N PHE A 53 11.05 10.96 1.37
CA PHE A 53 11.85 11.17 2.57
C PHE A 53 12.68 9.89 2.84
N ALA A 54 13.63 9.93 3.74
CA ALA A 54 14.59 8.83 3.93
C ALA A 54 13.95 7.44 4.01
N LEU A 55 12.84 7.30 4.76
CA LEU A 55 12.13 6.04 4.89
C LEU A 55 11.44 5.62 3.57
N SER A 56 10.71 6.53 2.91
CA SER A 56 10.01 6.21 1.67
C SER A 56 10.99 5.86 0.55
N VAL A 57 12.10 6.57 0.43
CA VAL A 57 13.16 6.29 -0.55
C VAL A 57 13.78 4.92 -0.32
N THR A 58 14.08 4.57 0.93
CA THR A 58 14.60 3.24 1.28
C THR A 58 13.60 2.14 0.91
N MET A 59 12.32 2.35 1.20
CA MET A 59 11.26 1.39 0.85
C MET A 59 11.07 1.29 -0.67
N VAL A 60 11.09 2.39 -1.40
CA VAL A 60 11.02 2.39 -2.87
C VAL A 60 12.20 1.64 -3.47
N ALA A 61 13.42 1.87 -2.99
CA ALA A 61 14.61 1.16 -3.45
C ALA A 61 14.50 -0.35 -3.21
N MET A 62 14.03 -0.77 -2.02
CA MET A 62 13.79 -2.17 -1.69
C MET A 62 12.72 -2.79 -2.62
N VAL A 63 11.57 -2.13 -2.78
CA VAL A 63 10.47 -2.62 -3.63
C VAL A 63 10.93 -2.79 -5.07
N LEU A 64 11.63 -1.80 -5.65
CA LEU A 64 12.11 -1.87 -7.02
C LEU A 64 13.17 -2.96 -7.20
N SER A 65 14.10 -3.10 -6.27
CA SER A 65 15.15 -4.12 -6.34
C SER A 65 14.57 -5.53 -6.33
N VAL A 66 13.66 -5.80 -5.40
CA VAL A 66 12.98 -7.11 -5.30
C VAL A 66 12.10 -7.35 -6.53
N SER A 67 11.32 -6.35 -6.95
CA SER A 67 10.47 -6.45 -8.13
C SER A 67 11.28 -6.75 -9.40
N LEU A 68 12.44 -6.08 -9.59
CA LEU A 68 13.32 -6.34 -10.71
C LEU A 68 13.81 -7.79 -10.71
N LEU A 69 14.30 -8.29 -9.58
CA LEU A 69 14.79 -9.66 -9.47
C LEU A 69 13.68 -10.68 -9.78
N VAL A 70 12.48 -10.44 -9.25
CA VAL A 70 11.31 -11.30 -9.50
C VAL A 70 10.91 -11.27 -10.97
N HIS A 71 10.89 -10.09 -11.63
CA HIS A 71 10.60 -9.98 -13.06
C HIS A 71 11.61 -10.75 -13.90
N VAL A 72 12.91 -10.59 -13.63
CA VAL A 72 13.98 -11.29 -14.37
C VAL A 72 13.86 -12.80 -14.18
N TYR A 73 13.70 -13.27 -12.95
CA TYR A 73 13.50 -14.68 -12.66
C TYR A 73 12.25 -15.24 -13.37
N SER A 74 11.16 -14.52 -13.35
CA SER A 74 9.89 -14.94 -13.92
C SER A 74 9.93 -15.07 -15.45
N VAL A 75 10.84 -14.40 -16.16
CA VAL A 75 10.99 -14.58 -17.60
C VAL A 75 11.31 -16.04 -17.94
N TRP A 76 12.26 -16.62 -17.22
CA TRP A 76 12.62 -18.03 -17.42
C TRP A 76 11.54 -18.97 -16.84
N TYR A 77 11.06 -18.69 -15.64
CA TYR A 77 10.05 -19.52 -14.97
C TYR A 77 8.78 -19.65 -15.81
N MET A 78 8.24 -18.54 -16.30
CA MET A 78 6.99 -18.51 -17.07
C MET A 78 7.16 -19.00 -18.52
N SER A 79 8.39 -19.18 -19.02
CA SER A 79 8.64 -19.71 -20.37
C SER A 79 8.21 -21.18 -20.53
N HIS A 80 8.12 -21.91 -19.43
CA HIS A 80 7.73 -23.32 -19.40
C HIS A 80 6.25 -23.54 -19.07
N GLU A 81 5.51 -22.47 -18.77
CA GLU A 81 4.11 -22.53 -18.41
C GLU A 81 3.19 -22.47 -19.64
N THR A 82 2.08 -23.20 -19.57
CA THR A 82 1.06 -23.21 -20.65
C THR A 82 0.16 -21.99 -20.64
N MET A 83 0.06 -21.32 -19.50
CA MET A 83 -0.74 -20.12 -19.33
C MET A 83 -0.07 -18.89 -19.95
N PRO A 84 -0.83 -17.91 -20.44
CA PRO A 84 -0.27 -16.74 -21.12
C PRO A 84 0.54 -15.86 -20.16
N ALA A 85 1.86 -15.90 -20.26
CA ALA A 85 2.81 -15.17 -19.41
C ALA A 85 2.56 -13.65 -19.35
N TYR A 86 1.96 -13.03 -20.38
CA TYR A 86 1.65 -11.60 -20.37
C TYR A 86 0.68 -11.19 -19.26
N ARG A 87 -0.24 -12.07 -18.86
CA ARG A 87 -1.16 -11.80 -17.73
C ARG A 87 -0.40 -11.75 -16.41
N PHE A 88 0.52 -12.70 -16.19
CA PHE A 88 1.36 -12.73 -15.00
C PHE A 88 2.18 -11.43 -14.87
N PHE A 89 2.85 -11.01 -15.93
CA PHE A 89 3.66 -9.79 -15.93
C PHE A 89 2.81 -8.52 -15.76
N ALA A 90 1.59 -8.50 -16.29
CA ALA A 90 0.66 -7.39 -16.07
C ALA A 90 0.29 -7.29 -14.58
N TYR A 91 -0.04 -8.41 -13.93
CA TYR A 91 -0.40 -8.43 -12.52
C TYR A 91 0.79 -8.09 -11.62
N LEU A 92 1.99 -8.57 -11.96
CA LEU A 92 3.21 -8.27 -11.23
C LEU A 92 3.58 -6.79 -11.34
N SER A 93 3.40 -6.20 -12.52
CA SER A 93 3.60 -4.75 -12.74
C SER A 93 2.56 -3.91 -11.99
N LEU A 94 1.29 -4.36 -11.97
CA LEU A 94 0.24 -3.72 -11.19
C LEU A 94 0.54 -3.76 -9.68
N PHE A 95 1.04 -4.89 -9.19
CA PHE A 95 1.49 -5.02 -7.80
C PHE A 95 2.60 -4.02 -7.46
N THR A 96 3.63 -3.95 -8.33
CA THR A 96 4.74 -3.01 -8.14
C THR A 96 4.26 -1.57 -8.15
N PHE A 97 3.40 -1.20 -9.09
CA PHE A 97 2.79 0.12 -9.15
C PHE A 97 2.04 0.46 -7.87
N ALA A 98 1.15 -0.44 -7.40
CA ALA A 98 0.38 -0.22 -6.18
C ALA A 98 1.27 -0.08 -4.93
N MET A 99 2.35 -0.88 -4.84
CA MET A 99 3.33 -0.76 -3.76
C MET A 99 4.07 0.58 -3.80
N LEU A 100 4.46 1.06 -4.97
CA LEU A 100 5.09 2.38 -5.12
C LEU A 100 4.14 3.50 -4.70
N MET A 101 2.87 3.43 -5.11
CA MET A 101 1.84 4.38 -4.70
C MET A 101 1.64 4.41 -3.18
N LEU A 102 1.69 3.23 -2.55
CA LEU A 102 1.56 3.10 -1.11
C LEU A 102 2.73 3.76 -0.36
N VAL A 103 3.97 3.44 -0.74
CA VAL A 103 5.17 3.89 -0.01
C VAL A 103 5.55 5.34 -0.30
N SER A 104 5.07 5.93 -1.39
CA SER A 104 5.28 7.34 -1.75
C SER A 104 4.08 8.24 -1.42
N SER A 105 3.08 7.74 -0.72
CA SER A 105 1.89 8.50 -0.37
C SER A 105 2.20 9.68 0.53
N ASN A 106 1.49 10.80 0.33
CA ASN A 106 1.56 12.00 1.17
C ASN A 106 0.39 12.10 2.15
N ASP A 107 -0.68 11.36 1.90
CA ASP A 107 -1.85 11.33 2.75
C ASP A 107 -2.39 9.90 2.93
N LEU A 108 -3.27 9.75 3.92
CA LEU A 108 -3.85 8.45 4.28
C LEU A 108 -4.81 7.88 3.23
N VAL A 109 -5.43 8.72 2.40
CA VAL A 109 -6.35 8.27 1.34
C VAL A 109 -5.56 7.70 0.18
N GLN A 110 -4.50 8.38 -0.24
CA GLN A 110 -3.57 7.86 -1.26
C GLN A 110 -2.89 6.59 -0.78
N LEU A 111 -2.47 6.53 0.50
CA LEU A 111 -1.94 5.31 1.10
C LEU A 111 -2.96 4.18 1.00
N PHE A 112 -4.22 4.44 1.35
CA PHE A 112 -5.28 3.43 1.28
C PHE A 112 -5.54 2.97 -0.16
N PHE A 113 -5.46 3.85 -1.14
CA PHE A 113 -5.55 3.49 -2.56
C PHE A 113 -4.46 2.48 -2.95
N GLY A 114 -3.21 2.74 -2.59
CA GLY A 114 -2.11 1.80 -2.81
C GLY A 114 -2.29 0.49 -2.04
N TRP A 115 -2.77 0.58 -0.80
CA TRP A 115 -3.08 -0.55 0.07
C TRP A 115 -4.09 -1.52 -0.52
N GLU A 116 -5.17 -0.99 -1.08
CA GLU A 116 -6.20 -1.74 -1.78
C GLU A 116 -5.71 -2.30 -3.12
N GLY A 117 -4.90 -1.52 -3.85
CA GLY A 117 -4.29 -1.93 -5.10
C GLY A 117 -3.36 -3.14 -4.93
N VAL A 118 -2.55 -3.17 -3.88
CA VAL A 118 -1.72 -4.34 -3.52
C VAL A 118 -2.59 -5.55 -3.19
N GLY A 119 -3.71 -5.34 -2.47
CA GLY A 119 -4.67 -6.42 -2.16
C GLY A 119 -5.29 -7.02 -3.41
N LEU A 120 -5.70 -6.18 -4.36
CA LEU A 120 -6.25 -6.62 -5.64
C LEU A 120 -5.20 -7.34 -6.50
N ALA A 121 -4.00 -6.78 -6.62
CA ALA A 121 -2.94 -7.39 -7.41
C ALA A 121 -2.51 -8.75 -6.85
N SER A 122 -2.44 -8.89 -5.52
CA SER A 122 -2.14 -10.17 -4.87
C SER A 122 -3.24 -11.20 -5.11
N TYR A 123 -4.52 -10.81 -5.06
CA TYR A 123 -5.63 -11.68 -5.41
C TYR A 123 -5.48 -12.23 -6.84
N LEU A 124 -5.15 -11.37 -7.80
CA LEU A 124 -4.97 -11.76 -9.21
C LEU A 124 -3.74 -12.66 -9.40
N LEU A 125 -2.67 -12.45 -8.63
CA LEU A 125 -1.46 -13.27 -8.67
C LEU A 125 -1.68 -14.65 -8.05
N ILE A 126 -2.32 -14.73 -6.87
CA ILE A 126 -2.64 -16.00 -6.21
C ILE A 126 -3.60 -16.84 -7.08
N GLY A 127 -4.59 -16.17 -7.69
CA GLY A 127 -5.55 -16.80 -8.60
C GLY A 127 -5.06 -16.93 -10.05
N TYR A 128 -3.75 -16.81 -10.31
CA TYR A 128 -3.21 -16.85 -11.68
C TYR A 128 -3.57 -18.17 -12.39
N TRP A 129 -3.42 -19.31 -11.71
CA TRP A 129 -3.87 -20.61 -12.21
C TRP A 129 -5.35 -20.84 -11.90
N TYR A 130 -6.21 -20.04 -12.52
CA TYR A 130 -7.65 -20.09 -12.27
C TYR A 130 -8.31 -21.45 -12.62
N ASP A 131 -7.64 -22.29 -13.40
CA ASP A 131 -8.08 -23.65 -13.73
C ASP A 131 -7.96 -24.61 -12.52
N ARG A 132 -7.18 -24.22 -11.51
CA ARG A 132 -6.98 -25.01 -10.29
C ARG A 132 -7.95 -24.52 -9.21
N PRO A 133 -8.92 -25.35 -8.78
CA PRO A 133 -9.88 -24.95 -7.73
C PRO A 133 -9.21 -24.52 -6.43
N ALA A 134 -8.06 -25.12 -6.09
CA ALA A 134 -7.29 -24.77 -4.91
C ALA A 134 -6.75 -23.32 -4.98
N ALA A 135 -6.20 -22.91 -6.13
CA ALA A 135 -5.69 -21.56 -6.33
C ALA A 135 -6.81 -20.52 -6.27
N THR A 136 -7.95 -20.80 -6.90
CA THR A 136 -9.12 -19.90 -6.87
C THR A 136 -9.66 -19.76 -5.43
N ALA A 137 -9.79 -20.86 -4.69
CA ALA A 137 -10.24 -20.83 -3.31
C ALA A 137 -9.24 -20.06 -2.41
N ALA A 138 -7.94 -20.26 -2.62
CA ALA A 138 -6.89 -19.52 -1.91
C ALA A 138 -6.93 -18.01 -2.18
N ALA A 139 -7.12 -17.63 -3.45
CA ALA A 139 -7.25 -16.22 -3.85
C ALA A 139 -8.46 -15.55 -3.18
N ILE A 140 -9.63 -16.20 -3.24
CA ILE A 140 -10.85 -15.69 -2.58
C ILE A 140 -10.65 -15.57 -1.08
N LYS A 141 -10.05 -16.58 -0.43
CA LYS A 141 -9.77 -16.56 1.01
C LYS A 141 -8.85 -15.40 1.37
N ALA A 142 -7.75 -15.23 0.65
CA ALA A 142 -6.81 -14.13 0.87
C ALA A 142 -7.49 -12.77 0.69
N PHE A 143 -8.29 -12.62 -0.36
CA PHE A 143 -9.01 -11.38 -0.62
C PHE A 143 -10.00 -11.05 0.50
N VAL A 144 -10.86 -11.99 0.91
CA VAL A 144 -11.89 -11.76 1.92
C VAL A 144 -11.26 -11.42 3.27
N VAL A 145 -10.26 -12.18 3.72
CA VAL A 145 -9.60 -11.94 5.02
C VAL A 145 -8.94 -10.56 5.05
N ASN A 146 -8.22 -10.19 3.98
CA ASN A 146 -7.61 -8.86 3.88
C ASN A 146 -8.67 -7.75 3.85
N ARG A 147 -9.77 -7.95 3.13
CA ARG A 147 -10.85 -6.96 3.02
C ARG A 147 -11.53 -6.67 4.35
N VAL A 148 -11.72 -7.70 5.18
CA VAL A 148 -12.24 -7.52 6.54
C VAL A 148 -11.28 -6.65 7.38
N ALA A 149 -9.97 -6.88 7.29
CA ALA A 149 -8.99 -6.03 7.98
C ALA A 149 -8.97 -4.60 7.43
N ASP A 150 -9.08 -4.43 6.10
CA ASP A 150 -9.07 -3.14 5.42
C ASP A 150 -10.29 -2.28 5.83
N LEU A 151 -11.41 -2.91 6.22
CA LEU A 151 -12.57 -2.20 6.79
C LEU A 151 -12.20 -1.44 8.08
N PHE A 152 -11.44 -2.06 8.98
CA PHE A 152 -10.96 -1.38 10.19
C PHE A 152 -10.01 -0.24 9.83
N PHE A 153 -9.17 -0.45 8.84
CA PHE A 153 -8.21 0.56 8.39
C PHE A 153 -8.91 1.81 7.87
N ILE A 154 -9.93 1.67 6.99
CA ILE A 154 -10.67 2.81 6.45
C ILE A 154 -11.49 3.53 7.51
N VAL A 155 -12.07 2.79 8.47
CA VAL A 155 -12.77 3.39 9.63
C VAL A 155 -11.78 4.20 10.48
N GLY A 156 -10.55 3.71 10.66
CA GLY A 156 -9.47 4.45 11.33
C GLY A 156 -9.14 5.77 10.61
N ILE A 157 -9.02 5.74 9.28
CA ILE A 157 -8.79 6.94 8.45
C ILE A 157 -9.98 7.93 8.58
N GLY A 158 -11.20 7.42 8.53
CA GLY A 158 -12.41 8.23 8.72
C GLY A 158 -12.43 8.92 10.09
N LEU A 159 -12.03 8.21 11.13
CA LEU A 159 -11.95 8.78 12.49
C LEU A 159 -10.82 9.84 12.58
N ILE A 160 -9.69 9.64 11.91
CA ILE A 160 -8.64 10.68 11.79
C ILE A 160 -9.21 11.94 11.17
N TYR A 161 -9.94 11.81 10.06
CA TYR A 161 -10.55 12.98 9.42
C TYR A 161 -11.55 13.71 10.33
N VAL A 162 -12.40 12.98 11.05
CA VAL A 162 -13.36 13.56 11.98
C VAL A 162 -12.69 14.33 13.11
N VAL A 163 -11.54 13.85 13.60
CA VAL A 163 -10.81 14.44 14.72
C VAL A 163 -9.91 15.61 14.30
N PHE A 164 -9.19 15.44 13.20
CA PHE A 164 -8.15 16.38 12.77
C PHE A 164 -8.57 17.26 11.57
N HIS A 165 -9.73 17.00 10.97
CA HIS A 165 -10.23 17.65 9.75
C HIS A 165 -9.26 17.61 8.58
N SER A 166 -8.31 16.69 8.59
CA SER A 166 -7.32 16.45 7.55
C SER A 166 -6.88 15.00 7.51
N VAL A 167 -6.43 14.55 6.34
CA VAL A 167 -5.84 13.21 6.14
C VAL A 167 -4.36 13.30 5.77
N GLN A 168 -3.81 14.51 5.63
CA GLN A 168 -2.40 14.73 5.31
C GLN A 168 -1.52 14.46 6.53
N TYR A 169 -0.43 13.74 6.34
CA TYR A 169 0.45 13.32 7.45
C TYR A 169 0.98 14.50 8.26
N ASP A 170 1.46 15.57 7.61
CA ASP A 170 2.07 16.70 8.30
C ASP A 170 1.08 17.43 9.20
N VAL A 171 -0.16 17.61 8.72
CA VAL A 171 -1.23 18.26 9.47
C VAL A 171 -1.66 17.39 10.66
N VAL A 172 -1.86 16.10 10.41
CA VAL A 172 -2.28 15.15 11.45
C VAL A 172 -1.23 15.04 12.54
N PHE A 173 0.06 14.82 12.18
CA PHE A 173 1.12 14.67 13.17
C PHE A 173 1.40 15.97 13.95
N ALA A 174 1.26 17.14 13.34
CA ALA A 174 1.37 18.41 14.04
C ALA A 174 0.25 18.62 15.06
N ALA A 175 -0.94 18.07 14.82
CA ALA A 175 -2.11 18.21 15.71
C ALA A 175 -2.19 17.11 16.79
N VAL A 176 -1.45 16.00 16.66
CA VAL A 176 -1.44 14.90 17.66
C VAL A 176 -1.21 15.37 19.09
N PRO A 177 -0.23 16.27 19.41
CA PRO A 177 0.01 16.69 20.79
C PRO A 177 -1.22 17.34 21.45
N GLN A 178 -2.07 18.01 20.68
CA GLN A 178 -3.29 18.66 21.17
C GLN A 178 -4.42 17.65 21.43
N ALA A 179 -4.42 16.52 20.73
CA ALA A 179 -5.42 15.47 20.82
C ALA A 179 -5.07 14.38 21.86
N LEU A 180 -3.93 14.45 22.54
CA LEU A 180 -3.47 13.42 23.50
C LEU A 180 -4.47 13.18 24.65
N MET A 181 -5.20 14.21 25.07
CA MET A 181 -6.18 14.13 26.16
C MET A 181 -7.63 14.05 25.68
N ALA A 182 -7.84 14.05 24.36
CA ALA A 182 -9.19 13.94 23.82
C ALA A 182 -9.76 12.54 24.07
N THR A 183 -10.94 12.49 24.70
CA THR A 183 -11.64 11.25 25.02
C THR A 183 -13.00 11.21 24.33
N TYR A 184 -13.36 10.05 23.80
CA TYR A 184 -14.71 9.74 23.35
C TYR A 184 -15.32 8.68 24.24
N THR A 185 -16.64 8.77 24.46
CA THR A 185 -17.37 7.75 25.23
C THR A 185 -17.80 6.65 24.27
N LEU A 186 -17.13 5.51 24.34
CA LEU A 186 -17.49 4.32 23.58
C LEU A 186 -18.22 3.34 24.52
N CYS A 187 -19.49 3.02 24.25
CA CYS A 187 -20.29 2.13 25.08
C CYS A 187 -20.30 2.50 26.58
N GLY A 188 -20.30 3.80 26.92
CA GLY A 188 -20.31 4.28 28.30
C GLY A 188 -18.90 4.35 28.97
N VAL A 189 -17.87 3.92 28.30
CA VAL A 189 -16.48 3.97 28.79
C VAL A 189 -15.73 5.11 28.10
N PRO A 190 -15.07 6.03 28.84
CA PRO A 190 -14.21 7.05 28.22
C PRO A 190 -12.93 6.39 27.70
N VAL A 191 -12.72 6.44 26.38
CA VAL A 191 -11.52 5.91 25.71
C VAL A 191 -10.81 7.05 24.99
N ARG A 192 -9.49 7.05 25.00
CA ARG A 192 -8.72 8.04 24.27
C ARG A 192 -8.87 7.83 22.77
N VAL A 193 -9.15 8.91 22.06
CA VAL A 193 -9.39 8.87 20.62
C VAL A 193 -8.21 8.29 19.85
N LEU A 194 -7.01 8.69 20.22
CA LEU A 194 -5.77 8.20 19.56
C LEU A 194 -5.58 6.70 19.76
N GLU A 195 -5.97 6.13 20.90
CA GLU A 195 -5.88 4.69 21.13
C GLU A 195 -6.83 3.92 20.19
N ILE A 196 -8.03 4.44 19.98
CA ILE A 196 -8.99 3.85 19.03
C ILE A 196 -8.43 3.92 17.60
N ILE A 197 -7.94 5.08 17.18
CA ILE A 197 -7.34 5.27 15.85
C ILE A 197 -6.19 4.28 15.64
N CYS A 198 -5.23 4.25 16.58
CA CYS A 198 -4.09 3.35 16.50
C CYS A 198 -4.51 1.88 16.45
N PHE A 199 -5.49 1.48 17.25
CA PHE A 199 -6.03 0.13 17.24
C PHE A 199 -6.66 -0.24 15.89
N LEU A 200 -7.48 0.64 15.32
CA LEU A 200 -8.12 0.41 14.02
C LEU A 200 -7.11 0.28 12.88
N LEU A 201 -6.13 1.18 12.83
CA LEU A 201 -5.05 1.11 11.84
C LEU A 201 -4.19 -0.15 12.03
N PHE A 202 -3.92 -0.53 13.29
CA PHE A 202 -3.16 -1.73 13.61
C PHE A 202 -3.88 -3.01 13.16
N VAL A 203 -5.19 -3.12 13.36
CA VAL A 203 -5.98 -4.28 12.89
C VAL A 203 -5.92 -4.38 11.36
N GLY A 204 -5.99 -3.24 10.64
CA GLY A 204 -5.77 -3.23 9.19
C GLY A 204 -4.38 -3.75 8.79
N ALA A 205 -3.33 -3.31 9.48
CA ALA A 205 -1.97 -3.78 9.25
C ALA A 205 -1.79 -5.28 9.58
N MET A 206 -2.46 -5.79 10.61
CA MET A 206 -2.46 -7.22 10.97
C MET A 206 -2.97 -8.12 9.84
N GLY A 207 -3.96 -7.67 9.07
CA GLY A 207 -4.49 -8.41 7.92
C GLY A 207 -3.43 -8.67 6.86
N LYS A 208 -2.74 -7.63 6.42
CA LYS A 208 -1.68 -7.73 5.40
C LYS A 208 -0.45 -8.49 5.91
N SER A 209 -0.15 -8.38 7.20
CA SER A 209 0.97 -9.07 7.83
C SER A 209 0.67 -10.52 8.21
N ALA A 210 -0.54 -11.02 7.95
CA ALA A 210 -0.99 -12.35 8.32
C ALA A 210 -0.73 -12.67 9.81
N GLN A 211 -1.02 -11.73 10.70
CA GLN A 211 -0.82 -11.91 12.12
C GLN A 211 -1.96 -12.70 12.78
N LEU A 212 -1.85 -12.92 14.08
CA LEU A 212 -2.77 -13.73 14.88
C LEU A 212 -4.26 -13.45 14.52
N PHE A 213 -5.05 -14.49 14.35
CA PHE A 213 -6.43 -14.55 13.85
C PHE A 213 -6.61 -14.28 12.35
N LEU A 214 -5.75 -13.44 11.71
CA LEU A 214 -5.84 -13.08 10.30
C LEU A 214 -4.81 -13.82 9.42
N HIS A 215 -4.07 -14.80 9.97
CA HIS A 215 -3.04 -15.56 9.28
C HIS A 215 -3.53 -16.66 8.30
N PRO A 216 -4.79 -17.18 8.34
CA PRO A 216 -5.16 -18.36 7.57
C PRO A 216 -5.10 -18.20 6.05
N TRP A 217 -5.01 -16.98 5.54
CA TRP A 217 -4.89 -16.72 4.10
C TRP A 217 -3.46 -16.99 3.57
N LEU A 218 -2.42 -16.75 4.38
CA LEU A 218 -1.03 -16.84 3.92
C LEU A 218 -0.61 -18.27 3.56
N PRO A 219 -0.84 -19.31 4.41
CA PRO A 219 -0.56 -20.69 4.01
C PRO A 219 -1.38 -21.15 2.79
N ALA A 220 -2.63 -20.70 2.69
CA ALA A 220 -3.46 -21.01 1.53
C ALA A 220 -2.91 -20.38 0.24
N ALA A 221 -2.43 -19.13 0.31
CA ALA A 221 -1.84 -18.42 -0.82
C ALA A 221 -0.52 -19.06 -1.30
N LEU A 222 0.25 -19.68 -0.40
CA LEU A 222 1.49 -20.41 -0.77
C LEU A 222 1.21 -21.75 -1.46
N ALA A 223 0.02 -22.31 -1.29
CA ALA A 223 -0.40 -23.55 -1.91
C ALA A 223 -1.15 -23.35 -3.26
N GLY A 224 -1.59 -22.15 -3.55
CA GLY A 224 -2.22 -21.73 -4.84
C GLY A 224 -1.18 -21.31 -5.83
#